data_b4685ec7d4d75d572dff5865a6cacdb5
#
_entry.id   b4685ec7d4d75d572dff5865a6cacdb5
#
_cell.length_a   1.000
_cell.length_b   1.000
_cell.length_c   1.000
_cell.angle_alpha   90.00
_cell.angle_beta   90.00
_cell.angle_gamma   90.00
#
_symmetry.space_group_name_H-M   'P 1'
#
loop_
_entity.id
_entity.type
_entity.pdbx_description
1 polymer ?
#
loop_
_entity_poly.entity_id
_entity_poly.type
_entity_poly.pdbx_seq_one_letter_code
_entity_poly.pdbx_strand_id
1 'polypeptide(L)'
;MRIFGKGRHRPSASWRQATDRAFTLIGDGRYEDAGALLTRAADLEPWLSESWFNLALLHKFRHDWEQARTAGLRAVALLDRDAGAPDWWNVGIAATALQDWPLARRAWQAYGLRPPGDATDAGEPLGMELGSAAVRLSPEGEAEVVWGRRLDPARIEVLSIPLPSSGRRWGEVVLHDGVPHGERTTAAGHAYPVFDEIELWAPSPVPTWVVLLEAATETDRDALEQLAADAGFAAEDWSSSVRLLCRMCSESRMPSDEGDGEHLDPHDHSEPGHPGPLGHRTDGQLWV
;
A
#
# COMPACT_ATOMS: atom_id res chain seq x y z
N MET A 1 -20.46 13.75 -44.16
CA MET A 1 -19.78 13.02 -43.06
C MET A 1 -20.27 13.63 -41.75
N ARG A 2 -21.26 13.03 -41.11
CA ARG A 2 -21.84 13.55 -39.86
C ARG A 2 -20.99 13.04 -38.70
N ILE A 3 -20.29 13.93 -38.02
CA ILE A 3 -19.60 13.67 -36.76
C ILE A 3 -20.73 13.55 -35.71
N PHE A 4 -21.08 12.33 -35.34
CA PHE A 4 -21.91 12.10 -34.16
C PHE A 4 -21.04 12.41 -32.94
N GLY A 5 -21.26 13.56 -32.30
CA GLY A 5 -20.75 13.83 -30.96
C GLY A 5 -21.24 12.72 -30.03
N LYS A 6 -20.34 12.01 -29.37
CA LYS A 6 -20.66 11.07 -28.28
C LYS A 6 -21.40 11.85 -27.20
N GLY A 7 -22.75 11.77 -27.23
CA GLY A 7 -23.55 12.27 -26.11
C GLY A 7 -23.09 11.52 -24.85
N ARG A 8 -22.76 12.25 -23.78
CA ARG A 8 -22.45 11.65 -22.47
C ARG A 8 -23.67 10.83 -22.06
N HIS A 9 -23.57 9.52 -22.24
CA HIS A 9 -24.62 8.60 -21.85
C HIS A 9 -24.65 8.57 -20.32
N ARG A 10 -25.79 8.88 -19.72
CA ARG A 10 -25.94 8.80 -18.25
C ARG A 10 -26.21 7.35 -17.88
N PRO A 11 -25.51 6.81 -16.87
CA PRO A 11 -25.77 5.46 -16.38
C PRO A 11 -27.23 5.27 -15.99
N SER A 12 -27.78 4.10 -16.26
CA SER A 12 -29.17 3.75 -15.90
C SER A 12 -29.37 3.71 -14.38
N ALA A 13 -30.60 3.84 -13.91
CA ALA A 13 -30.92 3.71 -12.49
C ALA A 13 -30.56 2.31 -11.97
N SER A 14 -30.75 1.28 -12.78
CA SER A 14 -30.40 -0.11 -12.43
C SER A 14 -28.91 -0.30 -12.25
N TRP A 15 -28.09 0.33 -13.09
CA TRP A 15 -26.63 0.33 -12.95
C TRP A 15 -26.20 0.97 -11.63
N ARG A 16 -26.71 2.17 -11.33
CA ARG A 16 -26.38 2.89 -10.08
C ARG A 16 -26.77 2.06 -8.85
N GLN A 17 -28.00 1.54 -8.83
CA GLN A 17 -28.45 0.71 -7.71
C GLN A 17 -27.58 -0.53 -7.50
N ALA A 18 -27.17 -1.22 -8.57
CA ALA A 18 -26.28 -2.38 -8.48
C ALA A 18 -24.90 -1.99 -7.93
N THR A 19 -24.33 -0.89 -8.43
CA THR A 19 -23.04 -0.37 -8.00
C THR A 19 -23.04 0.10 -6.54
N ASP A 20 -24.01 0.91 -6.13
CA ASP A 20 -24.14 1.41 -4.75
C ASP A 20 -24.28 0.24 -3.76
N ARG A 21 -25.11 -0.75 -4.12
CA ARG A 21 -25.28 -1.94 -3.28
C ARG A 21 -24.00 -2.77 -3.21
N ALA A 22 -23.26 -2.90 -4.31
CA ALA A 22 -22.00 -3.62 -4.34
C ALA A 22 -20.96 -2.98 -3.41
N PHE A 23 -20.83 -1.64 -3.43
CA PHE A 23 -19.91 -0.95 -2.51
C PHE A 23 -20.29 -1.09 -1.05
N THR A 24 -21.59 -1.11 -0.71
CA THR A 24 -22.04 -1.46 0.64
C THR A 24 -21.55 -2.86 1.05
N LEU A 25 -21.69 -3.85 0.16
CA LEU A 25 -21.26 -5.22 0.41
C LEU A 25 -19.74 -5.36 0.53
N ILE A 26 -18.98 -4.56 -0.22
CA ILE A 26 -17.52 -4.49 -0.08
C ILE A 26 -17.15 -3.99 1.31
N GLY A 27 -17.80 -2.93 1.79
CA GLY A 27 -17.60 -2.41 3.15
C GLY A 27 -17.95 -3.43 4.25
N ASP A 28 -18.89 -4.33 3.97
CA ASP A 28 -19.28 -5.45 4.85
C ASP A 28 -18.37 -6.69 4.69
N GLY A 29 -17.34 -6.66 3.86
CA GLY A 29 -16.46 -7.79 3.54
C GLY A 29 -17.10 -8.88 2.66
N ARG A 30 -18.29 -8.64 2.10
CA ARG A 30 -19.07 -9.60 1.31
C ARG A 30 -18.68 -9.54 -0.18
N TYR A 31 -17.44 -9.84 -0.49
CA TYR A 31 -16.86 -9.65 -1.83
C TYR A 31 -17.52 -10.49 -2.93
N GLU A 32 -17.97 -11.72 -2.63
CA GLU A 32 -18.65 -12.59 -3.62
C GLU A 32 -19.98 -11.99 -4.07
N ASP A 33 -20.80 -11.55 -3.12
CA ASP A 33 -22.10 -10.92 -3.43
C ASP A 33 -21.91 -9.60 -4.18
N ALA A 34 -20.89 -8.82 -3.79
CA ALA A 34 -20.52 -7.60 -4.50
C ALA A 34 -20.10 -7.87 -5.95
N GLY A 35 -19.31 -8.93 -6.17
CA GLY A 35 -18.87 -9.36 -7.50
C GLY A 35 -20.01 -9.67 -8.45
N ALA A 36 -21.03 -10.38 -7.97
CA ALA A 36 -22.23 -10.66 -8.77
C ALA A 36 -22.96 -9.37 -9.20
N LEU A 37 -23.05 -8.37 -8.31
CA LEU A 37 -23.68 -7.09 -8.62
C LEU A 37 -22.84 -6.24 -9.57
N LEU A 38 -21.51 -6.19 -9.42
CA LEU A 38 -20.62 -5.46 -10.31
C LEU A 38 -20.56 -6.09 -11.71
N THR A 39 -20.57 -7.42 -11.78
CA THR A 39 -20.70 -8.13 -13.06
C THR A 39 -22.00 -7.75 -13.76
N ARG A 40 -23.12 -7.77 -13.03
CA ARG A 40 -24.40 -7.32 -13.57
C ARG A 40 -24.37 -5.85 -14.01
N ALA A 41 -23.69 -4.98 -13.27
CA ALA A 41 -23.53 -3.58 -13.65
C ALA A 41 -22.73 -3.45 -14.96
N ALA A 42 -21.65 -4.22 -15.13
CA ALA A 42 -20.88 -4.27 -16.37
C ALA A 42 -21.68 -4.79 -17.56
N ASP A 43 -22.58 -5.76 -17.35
CA ASP A 43 -23.48 -6.27 -18.40
C ASP A 43 -24.55 -5.24 -18.79
N LEU A 44 -25.03 -4.44 -17.83
CA LEU A 44 -26.02 -3.38 -18.09
C LEU A 44 -25.42 -2.22 -18.88
N GLU A 45 -24.19 -1.82 -18.57
CA GLU A 45 -23.53 -0.65 -19.14
C GLU A 45 -22.08 -0.99 -19.57
N PRO A 46 -21.88 -1.91 -20.54
CA PRO A 46 -20.55 -2.40 -20.90
C PRO A 46 -19.64 -1.35 -21.56
N TRP A 47 -20.20 -0.24 -21.98
CA TRP A 47 -19.49 0.90 -22.58
C TRP A 47 -19.01 1.95 -21.56
N LEU A 48 -19.37 1.81 -20.27
CA LEU A 48 -18.86 2.66 -19.20
C LEU A 48 -17.55 2.11 -18.68
N SER A 49 -16.49 2.94 -18.65
CA SER A 49 -15.21 2.57 -18.02
C SER A 49 -15.40 2.26 -16.54
N GLU A 50 -16.27 3.02 -15.85
CA GLU A 50 -16.58 2.84 -14.43
C GLU A 50 -17.09 1.45 -14.08
N SER A 51 -17.82 0.78 -14.98
CA SER A 51 -18.28 -0.59 -14.75
C SER A 51 -17.13 -1.57 -14.61
N TRP A 52 -16.15 -1.45 -15.50
CA TRP A 52 -14.96 -2.31 -15.52
C TRP A 52 -13.94 -1.90 -14.47
N PHE A 53 -13.82 -0.59 -14.21
CA PHE A 53 -13.00 -0.06 -13.10
C PHE A 53 -13.44 -0.62 -11.75
N ASN A 54 -14.75 -0.62 -11.46
CA ASN A 54 -15.28 -1.15 -10.20
C ASN A 54 -15.04 -2.65 -10.05
N LEU A 55 -15.12 -3.42 -11.16
CA LEU A 55 -14.74 -4.83 -11.15
C LEU A 55 -13.24 -5.02 -10.90
N ALA A 56 -12.38 -4.23 -11.55
CA ALA A 56 -10.95 -4.28 -11.33
C ALA A 56 -10.58 -3.95 -9.87
N LEU A 57 -11.25 -2.96 -9.28
CA LEU A 57 -11.08 -2.57 -7.88
C LEU A 57 -11.49 -3.69 -6.93
N LEU A 58 -12.62 -4.36 -7.16
CA LEU A 58 -13.04 -5.53 -6.37
C LEU A 58 -12.00 -6.64 -6.42
N HIS A 59 -11.51 -6.97 -7.63
CA HIS A 59 -10.50 -8.01 -7.80
C HIS A 59 -9.17 -7.64 -7.14
N LYS A 60 -8.79 -6.34 -7.12
CA LYS A 60 -7.65 -5.84 -6.36
C LYS A 60 -7.82 -6.12 -4.85
N PHE A 61 -8.98 -5.82 -4.27
CA PHE A 61 -9.26 -6.11 -2.85
C PHE A 61 -9.24 -7.60 -2.50
N ARG A 62 -9.47 -8.46 -3.50
CA ARG A 62 -9.40 -9.92 -3.35
C ARG A 62 -8.03 -10.49 -3.70
N HIS A 63 -7.09 -9.67 -4.09
CA HIS A 63 -5.77 -10.05 -4.61
C HIS A 63 -5.85 -10.99 -5.84
N ASP A 64 -6.95 -10.90 -6.60
CA ASP A 64 -7.18 -11.64 -7.84
C ASP A 64 -6.62 -10.85 -9.03
N TRP A 65 -5.29 -10.83 -9.12
CA TRP A 65 -4.55 -9.93 -10.02
C TRP A 65 -4.83 -10.17 -11.49
N GLU A 66 -5.07 -11.42 -11.90
CA GLU A 66 -5.41 -11.75 -13.29
C GLU A 66 -6.75 -11.13 -13.70
N GLN A 67 -7.76 -11.22 -12.84
CA GLN A 67 -9.07 -10.63 -13.08
C GLN A 67 -9.03 -9.12 -12.96
N ALA A 68 -8.26 -8.58 -11.99
CA ALA A 68 -8.01 -7.15 -11.84
C ALA A 68 -7.40 -6.56 -13.12
N ARG A 69 -6.36 -7.21 -13.66
CA ARG A 69 -5.74 -6.85 -14.94
C ARG A 69 -6.74 -6.90 -16.09
N THR A 70 -7.49 -7.98 -16.20
CA THR A 70 -8.44 -8.20 -17.30
C THR A 70 -9.54 -7.14 -17.32
N ALA A 71 -10.16 -6.86 -16.16
CA ALA A 71 -11.18 -5.84 -16.02
C ALA A 71 -10.58 -4.44 -16.21
N GLY A 72 -9.40 -4.17 -15.63
CA GLY A 72 -8.68 -2.91 -15.77
C GLY A 72 -8.34 -2.57 -17.22
N LEU A 73 -7.87 -3.54 -18.01
CA LEU A 73 -7.62 -3.35 -19.45
C LEU A 73 -8.88 -3.03 -20.25
N ARG A 74 -10.04 -3.55 -19.84
CA ARG A 74 -11.32 -3.16 -20.44
C ARG A 74 -11.72 -1.74 -20.06
N ALA A 75 -11.51 -1.34 -18.80
CA ALA A 75 -11.77 0.01 -18.34
C ALA A 75 -10.96 1.04 -19.13
N VAL A 76 -9.64 0.86 -19.20
CA VAL A 76 -8.76 1.81 -19.93
C VAL A 76 -9.04 1.88 -21.42
N ALA A 77 -9.51 0.79 -22.06
CA ALA A 77 -9.90 0.79 -23.47
C ALA A 77 -11.12 1.68 -23.77
N LEU A 78 -11.89 2.07 -22.76
CA LEU A 78 -13.08 2.91 -22.85
C LEU A 78 -12.82 4.37 -22.46
N LEU A 79 -11.61 4.70 -21.99
CA LEU A 79 -11.25 6.06 -21.59
C LEU A 79 -11.16 6.99 -22.80
N ASP A 80 -11.58 8.24 -22.60
CA ASP A 80 -11.37 9.32 -23.58
C ASP A 80 -9.97 9.95 -23.42
N ARG A 81 -9.34 9.80 -22.26
CA ARG A 81 -8.03 10.34 -21.93
C ARG A 81 -7.32 9.46 -20.90
N ASP A 82 -6.07 9.12 -21.17
CA ASP A 82 -5.27 8.24 -20.33
C ASP A 82 -4.60 8.94 -19.13
N ALA A 83 -4.03 10.13 -19.36
CA ALA A 83 -3.17 10.79 -18.37
C ALA A 83 -3.92 11.10 -17.06
N GLY A 84 -3.41 10.59 -15.95
CA GLY A 84 -3.95 10.76 -14.60
C GLY A 84 -5.20 9.93 -14.33
N ALA A 85 -5.59 9.01 -15.23
CA ALA A 85 -6.74 8.15 -15.00
C ALA A 85 -6.41 7.04 -13.98
N PRO A 86 -7.19 6.91 -12.88
CA PRO A 86 -6.95 5.89 -11.85
C PRO A 86 -7.07 4.46 -12.39
N ASP A 87 -7.75 4.26 -13.52
CA ASP A 87 -7.83 2.99 -14.22
C ASP A 87 -6.43 2.46 -14.60
N TRP A 88 -5.58 3.33 -15.18
CA TRP A 88 -4.20 2.98 -15.51
C TRP A 88 -3.36 2.71 -14.26
N TRP A 89 -3.64 3.40 -13.15
CA TRP A 89 -2.98 3.12 -11.86
C TRP A 89 -3.26 1.70 -11.39
N ASN A 90 -4.53 1.28 -11.36
CA ASN A 90 -4.90 -0.08 -10.98
C ASN A 90 -4.37 -1.15 -11.94
N VAL A 91 -4.32 -0.87 -13.25
CA VAL A 91 -3.66 -1.77 -14.23
C VAL A 91 -2.17 -1.90 -13.92
N GLY A 92 -1.50 -0.79 -13.56
CA GLY A 92 -0.09 -0.80 -13.18
C GLY A 92 0.20 -1.66 -11.95
N ILE A 93 -0.64 -1.56 -10.90
CA ILE A 93 -0.53 -2.40 -9.71
C ILE A 93 -0.70 -3.89 -10.09
N ALA A 94 -1.77 -4.24 -10.80
CA ALA A 94 -2.05 -5.62 -11.18
C ALA A 94 -0.95 -6.21 -12.07
N ALA A 95 -0.43 -5.43 -13.02
CA ALA A 95 0.69 -5.84 -13.87
C ALA A 95 1.98 -6.04 -13.06
N THR A 96 2.25 -5.17 -12.08
CA THR A 96 3.40 -5.29 -11.18
C THR A 96 3.28 -6.54 -10.30
N ALA A 97 2.09 -6.80 -9.75
CA ALA A 97 1.82 -8.01 -8.96
C ALA A 97 2.09 -9.29 -9.77
N LEU A 98 1.69 -9.30 -11.04
CA LEU A 98 1.86 -10.41 -11.98
C LEU A 98 3.25 -10.45 -12.64
N GLN A 99 4.13 -9.51 -12.35
CA GLN A 99 5.44 -9.38 -13.00
C GLN A 99 5.35 -9.19 -14.54
N ASP A 100 4.21 -8.66 -15.01
CA ASP A 100 4.03 -8.26 -16.41
C ASP A 100 4.67 -6.87 -16.62
N TRP A 101 6.01 -6.86 -16.68
CA TRP A 101 6.80 -5.62 -16.72
C TRP A 101 6.52 -4.75 -17.95
N PRO A 102 6.31 -5.30 -19.15
CA PRO A 102 5.90 -4.50 -20.30
C PRO A 102 4.58 -3.76 -20.06
N LEU A 103 3.59 -4.46 -19.50
CA LEU A 103 2.30 -3.85 -19.20
C LEU A 103 2.42 -2.84 -18.05
N ALA A 104 3.17 -3.15 -17.00
CA ALA A 104 3.42 -2.24 -15.89
C ALA A 104 4.04 -0.92 -16.39
N ARG A 105 5.12 -0.97 -17.20
CA ARG A 105 5.72 0.22 -17.81
C ARG A 105 4.72 1.02 -18.62
N ARG A 106 3.98 0.35 -19.49
CA ARG A 106 2.93 0.99 -20.30
C ARG A 106 1.87 1.66 -19.42
N ALA A 107 1.43 1.01 -18.35
CA ALA A 107 0.40 1.55 -17.47
C ALA A 107 0.89 2.81 -16.73
N TRP A 108 2.10 2.77 -16.18
CA TRP A 108 2.69 3.93 -15.51
C TRP A 108 2.97 5.09 -16.47
N GLN A 109 3.40 4.79 -17.70
CA GLN A 109 3.56 5.81 -18.75
C GLN A 109 2.23 6.44 -19.16
N ALA A 110 1.18 5.62 -19.35
CA ALA A 110 -0.14 6.12 -19.68
C ALA A 110 -0.74 6.97 -18.57
N TYR A 111 -0.52 6.60 -17.31
CA TYR A 111 -0.89 7.42 -16.16
C TYR A 111 -0.15 8.78 -16.15
N GLY A 112 1.08 8.84 -16.66
CA GLY A 112 1.89 10.08 -16.74
C GLY A 112 3.23 10.00 -16.01
N LEU A 113 3.61 8.84 -15.49
CA LEU A 113 4.94 8.61 -14.91
C LEU A 113 5.97 8.32 -15.99
N ARG A 114 7.25 8.31 -15.61
CA ARG A 114 8.36 8.02 -16.52
C ARG A 114 9.23 6.88 -15.98
N PRO A 115 8.75 5.63 -16.05
CA PRO A 115 9.56 4.49 -15.67
C PRO A 115 10.78 4.37 -16.59
N PRO A 116 11.94 3.93 -16.08
CA PRO A 116 13.11 3.68 -16.89
C PRO A 116 12.90 2.47 -17.80
N GLY A 117 13.67 2.41 -18.89
CA GLY A 117 13.60 1.33 -19.88
C GLY A 117 12.46 1.49 -20.88
N ASP A 118 12.46 0.59 -21.87
CA ASP A 118 11.43 0.55 -22.91
C ASP A 118 10.25 -0.35 -22.51
N ALA A 119 9.06 -0.08 -23.06
CA ALA A 119 7.89 -0.92 -22.87
C ALA A 119 8.09 -2.37 -23.41
N THR A 120 9.14 -2.60 -24.17
CA THR A 120 9.53 -3.91 -24.72
C THR A 120 10.46 -4.70 -23.82
N ASP A 121 11.03 -4.10 -22.76
CA ASP A 121 11.90 -4.79 -21.81
C ASP A 121 11.09 -5.78 -20.97
N ALA A 122 11.02 -7.02 -21.46
CA ALA A 122 10.13 -8.04 -20.95
C ALA A 122 10.59 -8.69 -19.63
N GLY A 123 11.85 -8.54 -19.25
CA GLY A 123 12.45 -9.37 -18.19
C GLY A 123 12.81 -8.65 -16.90
N GLU A 124 12.83 -7.32 -16.86
CA GLU A 124 13.39 -6.61 -15.72
C GLU A 124 12.32 -5.82 -14.94
N PRO A 125 12.35 -5.91 -13.59
CA PRO A 125 11.53 -5.07 -12.72
C PRO A 125 11.75 -3.59 -12.99
N LEU A 126 10.75 -2.78 -12.65
CA LEU A 126 10.86 -1.33 -12.69
C LEU A 126 11.78 -0.85 -11.56
N GLY A 127 12.91 -0.23 -11.90
CA GLY A 127 13.80 0.41 -10.96
C GLY A 127 13.60 1.93 -11.00
N MET A 128 12.55 2.43 -10.33
CA MET A 128 12.23 3.88 -10.38
C MET A 128 12.87 4.69 -9.26
N GLU A 129 13.39 4.04 -8.21
CA GLU A 129 14.06 4.67 -7.06
C GLU A 129 13.29 5.88 -6.52
N LEU A 130 12.04 5.67 -6.11
CA LEU A 130 11.14 6.73 -5.65
C LEU A 130 11.43 7.22 -4.22
N GLY A 131 12.58 6.84 -3.65
CA GLY A 131 13.04 7.27 -2.35
C GLY A 131 12.43 6.52 -1.18
N SER A 132 12.61 7.07 0.03
CA SER A 132 12.14 6.47 1.28
C SER A 132 10.67 6.77 1.52
N ALA A 133 9.96 5.81 2.13
CA ALA A 133 8.61 5.97 2.61
C ALA A 133 8.40 5.09 3.84
N ALA A 134 7.30 5.29 4.55
CA ALA A 134 6.86 4.36 5.57
C ALA A 134 5.80 3.41 5.00
N VAL A 135 5.80 2.17 5.47
CA VAL A 135 4.77 1.19 5.12
C VAL A 135 4.17 0.61 6.41
N ARG A 136 2.85 0.52 6.44
CA ARG A 136 2.12 -0.16 7.50
C ARG A 136 1.96 -1.61 7.09
N LEU A 137 2.62 -2.49 7.85
CA LEU A 137 2.54 -3.94 7.69
C LEU A 137 1.29 -4.46 8.41
N SER A 138 0.64 -5.46 7.84
CA SER A 138 -0.55 -6.09 8.41
C SER A 138 -1.62 -5.07 8.84
N PRO A 139 -2.11 -4.20 7.94
CA PRO A 139 -2.99 -3.07 8.29
C PRO A 139 -4.32 -3.48 8.92
N GLU A 140 -4.77 -4.71 8.69
CA GLU A 140 -5.99 -5.28 9.28
C GLU A 140 -5.75 -5.98 10.64
N GLY A 141 -4.48 -6.06 11.08
CA GLY A 141 -4.08 -6.74 12.32
C GLY A 141 -3.36 -5.81 13.30
N GLU A 142 -2.31 -6.34 13.93
CA GLU A 142 -1.39 -5.55 14.76
C GLU A 142 -0.50 -4.69 13.84
N ALA A 143 -1.04 -3.57 13.41
CA ALA A 143 -0.41 -2.70 12.43
C ALA A 143 0.93 -2.13 12.95
N GLU A 144 2.01 -2.43 12.26
CA GLU A 144 3.33 -1.85 12.50
C GLU A 144 3.73 -0.94 11.34
N VAL A 145 4.25 0.25 11.62
CA VAL A 145 4.75 1.17 10.61
C VAL A 145 6.27 1.15 10.60
N VAL A 146 6.85 0.68 9.50
CA VAL A 146 8.28 0.53 9.29
C VAL A 146 8.78 1.41 8.15
N TRP A 147 10.09 1.64 8.10
CA TRP A 147 10.71 2.32 6.97
C TRP A 147 10.95 1.36 5.81
N GLY A 148 10.77 1.89 4.61
CA GLY A 148 11.02 1.16 3.37
C GLY A 148 11.57 2.05 2.27
N ARG A 149 12.02 1.42 1.21
CA ARG A 149 12.44 2.03 -0.04
C ARG A 149 11.43 1.71 -1.14
N ARG A 150 10.86 2.72 -1.75
CA ARG A 150 9.95 2.54 -2.89
C ARG A 150 10.73 2.17 -4.13
N LEU A 151 10.54 0.95 -4.60
CA LEU A 151 11.16 0.43 -5.81
C LEU A 151 10.47 0.95 -7.08
N ASP A 152 9.15 1.10 -7.00
CA ASP A 152 8.27 1.64 -8.03
C ASP A 152 6.93 2.10 -7.41
N PRO A 153 5.93 2.54 -8.20
CA PRO A 153 4.68 3.04 -7.65
C PRO A 153 3.86 2.03 -6.83
N ALA A 154 4.13 0.74 -6.95
CA ALA A 154 3.36 -0.32 -6.30
C ALA A 154 4.17 -1.21 -5.36
N ARG A 155 5.51 -1.06 -5.27
CA ARG A 155 6.37 -1.91 -4.43
C ARG A 155 7.23 -1.12 -3.47
N ILE A 156 7.30 -1.61 -2.23
CA ILE A 156 8.20 -1.10 -1.18
C ILE A 156 9.04 -2.26 -0.64
N GLU A 157 10.35 -2.08 -0.59
CA GLU A 157 11.28 -2.95 0.12
C GLU A 157 11.35 -2.52 1.58
N VAL A 158 11.17 -3.44 2.49
CA VAL A 158 11.21 -3.21 3.95
C VAL A 158 12.67 -3.05 4.39
N LEU A 159 13.01 -1.89 4.95
CA LEU A 159 14.37 -1.57 5.40
C LEU A 159 14.53 -1.59 6.92
N SER A 160 13.46 -1.45 7.70
CA SER A 160 13.50 -1.72 9.14
C SER A 160 13.40 -3.21 9.40
N ILE A 161 13.79 -3.64 10.59
CA ILE A 161 13.54 -5.00 11.07
C ILE A 161 12.14 -5.04 11.69
N PRO A 162 11.14 -5.70 11.07
CA PRO A 162 9.79 -5.72 11.62
C PRO A 162 9.68 -6.56 12.88
N LEU A 163 8.68 -6.23 13.72
CA LEU A 163 8.32 -7.04 14.88
C LEU A 163 7.89 -8.44 14.46
N PRO A 164 8.20 -9.49 15.22
CA PRO A 164 7.79 -10.86 14.88
C PRO A 164 6.28 -11.02 14.70
N SER A 165 5.46 -10.21 15.38
CA SER A 165 4.00 -10.20 15.27
C SER A 165 3.48 -9.80 13.89
N SER A 166 4.24 -9.00 13.13
CA SER A 166 3.85 -8.63 11.76
C SER A 166 3.97 -9.79 10.76
N GLY A 167 4.74 -10.83 11.10
CA GLY A 167 5.05 -11.92 10.18
C GLY A 167 5.93 -11.51 8.99
N ARG A 168 6.50 -10.30 9.01
CA ARG A 168 7.35 -9.75 7.96
C ARG A 168 8.81 -9.76 8.39
N ARG A 169 9.72 -9.53 7.42
CA ARG A 169 11.17 -9.55 7.63
C ARG A 169 11.85 -8.39 6.91
N TRP A 170 13.03 -8.06 7.36
CA TRP A 170 13.92 -7.14 6.67
C TRP A 170 14.24 -7.64 5.25
N GLY A 171 14.22 -6.72 4.27
CA GLY A 171 14.49 -7.02 2.86
C GLY A 171 13.32 -7.70 2.12
N GLU A 172 12.17 -7.90 2.75
CA GLU A 172 10.95 -8.30 2.03
C GLU A 172 10.43 -7.16 1.18
N VAL A 173 9.79 -7.50 0.06
CA VAL A 173 9.11 -6.54 -0.79
C VAL A 173 7.61 -6.75 -0.68
N VAL A 174 6.89 -5.69 -0.36
CA VAL A 174 5.42 -5.69 -0.26
C VAL A 174 4.80 -4.85 -1.36
N LEU A 175 3.59 -5.21 -1.77
CA LEU A 175 2.74 -4.38 -2.64
C LEU A 175 1.97 -3.35 -1.82
N HIS A 176 1.77 -2.18 -2.41
CA HIS A 176 0.88 -1.13 -1.91
C HIS A 176 0.13 -0.45 -3.08
N ASP A 177 -0.94 0.26 -2.79
CA ASP A 177 -1.75 0.90 -3.85
C ASP A 177 -1.32 2.33 -4.20
N GLY A 178 -0.31 2.87 -3.51
CA GLY A 178 0.20 4.21 -3.73
C GLY A 178 -0.67 5.34 -3.16
N VAL A 179 -1.76 5.02 -2.50
CA VAL A 179 -2.56 5.99 -1.73
C VAL A 179 -2.00 6.05 -0.31
N PRO A 180 -1.52 7.21 0.17
CA PRO A 180 -1.04 7.31 1.53
C PRO A 180 -2.20 7.29 2.52
N HIS A 181 -2.06 6.50 3.59
CA HIS A 181 -3.00 6.41 4.69
C HIS A 181 -2.33 6.90 5.99
N GLY A 182 -1.83 8.11 5.97
CA GLY A 182 -1.19 8.77 7.08
C GLY A 182 0.21 9.28 6.78
N GLU A 183 0.83 9.87 7.80
CA GLU A 183 2.17 10.43 7.74
C GLU A 183 3.00 9.96 8.94
N ARG A 184 4.30 9.76 8.72
CA ARG A 184 5.31 9.56 9.75
C ARG A 184 6.27 10.73 9.74
N THR A 185 6.32 11.47 10.84
CA THR A 185 7.23 12.61 10.99
C THR A 185 8.51 12.17 11.71
N THR A 186 9.66 12.50 11.15
CA THR A 186 10.96 12.28 11.78
C THR A 186 11.22 13.32 12.88
N ALA A 187 12.22 13.06 13.75
CA ALA A 187 12.66 14.03 14.76
C ALA A 187 13.11 15.37 14.16
N ALA A 188 13.58 15.37 12.91
CA ALA A 188 13.94 16.57 12.17
C ALA A 188 12.73 17.33 11.56
N GLY A 189 11.51 16.84 11.78
CA GLY A 189 10.28 17.48 11.30
C GLY A 189 9.92 17.17 9.85
N HIS A 190 10.61 16.23 9.20
CA HIS A 190 10.23 15.80 7.84
C HIS A 190 9.08 14.78 7.91
N ALA A 191 8.01 15.05 7.16
CA ALA A 191 6.88 14.14 7.02
C ALA A 191 7.08 13.21 5.82
N TYR A 192 6.79 11.93 6.02
CA TYR A 192 6.83 10.89 5.00
C TYR A 192 5.47 10.21 4.90
N PRO A 193 4.98 9.93 3.68
CA PRO A 193 3.72 9.23 3.53
C PRO A 193 3.81 7.81 4.08
N VAL A 194 2.72 7.34 4.70
CA VAL A 194 2.55 5.95 5.14
C VAL A 194 1.63 5.25 4.16
N PHE A 195 2.10 4.17 3.55
CA PHE A 195 1.31 3.33 2.66
C PHE A 195 0.89 2.05 3.37
N ASP A 196 -0.31 1.57 3.10
CA ASP A 196 -0.74 0.27 3.61
C ASP A 196 -0.23 -0.86 2.72
N GLU A 197 0.32 -1.90 3.34
CA GLU A 197 0.62 -3.15 2.65
C GLU A 197 -0.67 -3.77 2.11
N ILE A 198 -0.63 -4.23 0.86
CA ILE A 198 -1.66 -5.09 0.29
C ILE A 198 -1.30 -6.56 0.55
N GLU A 199 -0.10 -6.96 0.16
CA GLU A 199 0.41 -8.32 0.37
C GLU A 199 1.93 -8.39 0.25
N LEU A 200 2.50 -9.50 0.73
CA LEU A 200 3.90 -9.86 0.48
C LEU A 200 4.09 -10.21 -1.00
N TRP A 201 4.95 -9.45 -1.69
CA TRP A 201 5.26 -9.69 -3.10
C TRP A 201 6.50 -10.57 -3.29
N ALA A 202 7.57 -10.32 -2.54
CA ALA A 202 8.78 -11.14 -2.56
C ALA A 202 9.30 -11.37 -1.13
N PRO A 203 9.50 -12.64 -0.73
CA PRO A 203 10.05 -12.96 0.57
C PRO A 203 11.54 -12.64 0.65
N SER A 204 12.02 -12.31 1.86
CA SER A 204 13.45 -12.23 2.16
C SER A 204 13.98 -13.58 2.60
N PRO A 205 15.18 -13.99 2.13
CA PRO A 205 15.85 -15.18 2.64
C PRO A 205 16.50 -14.97 4.01
N VAL A 206 16.58 -13.72 4.49
CA VAL A 206 17.25 -13.37 5.73
C VAL A 206 16.32 -13.60 6.92
N PRO A 207 16.68 -14.48 7.89
CA PRO A 207 15.88 -14.68 9.07
C PRO A 207 16.01 -13.50 10.05
N THR A 208 14.95 -13.23 10.80
CA THR A 208 14.99 -12.29 11.93
C THR A 208 15.26 -13.03 13.23
N TRP A 209 16.19 -12.53 14.01
CA TRP A 209 16.56 -13.05 15.31
C TRP A 209 16.30 -12.04 16.41
N VAL A 210 15.87 -12.53 17.55
CA VAL A 210 15.67 -11.75 18.77
C VAL A 210 16.83 -12.02 19.69
N VAL A 211 17.60 -11.00 20.06
CA VAL A 211 18.73 -11.10 20.96
C VAL A 211 18.45 -10.29 22.22
N LEU A 212 18.57 -10.94 23.37
CA LEU A 212 18.49 -10.28 24.67
C LEU A 212 19.90 -9.94 25.13
N LEU A 213 20.17 -8.66 25.36
CA LEU A 213 21.48 -8.19 25.88
C LEU A 213 21.37 -7.91 27.35
N GLU A 214 22.30 -8.47 28.13
CA GLU A 214 22.46 -8.13 29.56
C GLU A 214 23.30 -6.86 29.70
N ALA A 215 22.76 -5.86 30.41
CA ALA A 215 23.48 -4.66 30.88
C ALA A 215 24.23 -3.88 29.78
N ALA A 216 23.77 -3.88 28.56
CA ALA A 216 24.40 -3.15 27.47
C ALA A 216 24.34 -1.63 27.72
N THR A 217 25.49 -0.98 27.57
CA THR A 217 25.55 0.49 27.46
C THR A 217 25.08 0.90 26.02
N GLU A 218 24.77 2.18 25.85
CA GLU A 218 24.46 2.71 24.51
C GLU A 218 25.63 2.45 23.54
N THR A 219 26.87 2.60 23.98
CA THR A 219 28.07 2.31 23.20
C THR A 219 28.17 0.84 22.78
N ASP A 220 27.76 -0.10 23.65
CA ASP A 220 27.77 -1.53 23.29
C ASP A 220 26.69 -1.85 22.24
N ARG A 221 25.54 -1.18 22.31
CA ARG A 221 24.47 -1.31 21.30
C ARG A 221 24.91 -0.77 19.94
N ASP A 222 25.47 0.43 19.90
CA ASP A 222 26.02 1.03 18.67
C ASP A 222 27.10 0.12 18.05
N ALA A 223 27.97 -0.47 18.89
CA ALA A 223 28.99 -1.41 18.43
C ALA A 223 28.39 -2.68 17.82
N LEU A 224 27.28 -3.20 18.39
CA LEU A 224 26.60 -4.37 17.84
C LEU A 224 25.94 -4.04 16.49
N GLU A 225 25.28 -2.89 16.37
CA GLU A 225 24.70 -2.43 15.11
C GLU A 225 25.77 -2.29 14.03
N GLN A 226 26.93 -1.72 14.37
CA GLN A 226 28.04 -1.59 13.43
C GLN A 226 28.62 -2.95 13.02
N LEU A 227 28.78 -3.89 13.97
CA LEU A 227 29.25 -5.24 13.66
C LEU A 227 28.27 -6.01 12.77
N ALA A 228 26.96 -5.85 12.99
CA ALA A 228 25.95 -6.42 12.14
C ALA A 228 26.04 -5.85 10.72
N ALA A 229 26.13 -4.52 10.58
CA ALA A 229 26.28 -3.85 9.30
C ALA A 229 27.56 -4.29 8.54
N ASP A 230 28.68 -4.41 9.23
CA ASP A 230 29.95 -4.89 8.66
C ASP A 230 29.87 -6.35 8.18
N ALA A 231 29.01 -7.15 8.81
CA ALA A 231 28.73 -8.53 8.42
C ALA A 231 27.63 -8.65 7.33
N GLY A 232 27.06 -7.52 6.88
CA GLY A 232 26.00 -7.49 5.87
C GLY A 232 24.59 -7.81 6.40
N PHE A 233 24.39 -7.65 7.71
CA PHE A 233 23.10 -7.78 8.39
C PHE A 233 22.59 -6.43 8.85
N ALA A 234 21.31 -6.38 9.25
CA ALA A 234 20.72 -5.24 9.94
C ALA A 234 20.54 -5.57 11.43
N ALA A 235 20.68 -4.57 12.29
CA ALA A 235 20.33 -4.65 13.71
C ALA A 235 19.56 -3.39 14.09
N GLU A 236 18.59 -3.52 14.99
CA GLU A 236 17.81 -2.41 15.50
C GLU A 236 17.50 -2.56 16.98
N ASP A 237 17.69 -1.48 17.74
CA ASP A 237 17.26 -1.39 19.13
C ASP A 237 15.77 -1.00 19.20
N TRP A 238 14.93 -1.93 19.59
CA TRP A 238 13.48 -1.69 19.72
C TRP A 238 13.08 -1.11 21.08
N SER A 239 13.99 -1.02 22.03
CA SER A 239 13.70 -0.44 23.34
C SER A 239 13.47 1.07 23.29
N SER A 240 13.98 1.75 22.25
CA SER A 240 13.94 3.21 22.10
C SER A 240 12.99 3.72 21.02
N SER A 241 12.37 2.86 20.20
CA SER A 241 11.55 3.27 19.05
C SER A 241 10.06 3.06 19.26
N VAL A 242 9.25 4.10 18.99
CA VAL A 242 7.80 3.98 18.89
C VAL A 242 7.47 3.44 17.49
N ARG A 243 7.04 2.18 17.39
CA ARG A 243 6.76 1.51 16.11
C ARG A 243 5.29 1.29 15.83
N LEU A 244 4.49 1.18 16.88
CA LEU A 244 3.07 0.97 16.74
C LEU A 244 2.40 2.31 16.45
N LEU A 245 2.00 2.50 15.21
CA LEU A 245 1.22 3.64 14.76
C LEU A 245 -0.04 3.11 14.10
N CYS A 246 -1.14 3.06 14.85
CA CYS A 246 -2.41 2.59 14.32
C CYS A 246 -2.89 3.53 13.19
N ARG A 247 -3.82 3.00 12.36
CA ARG A 247 -4.37 3.75 11.22
C ARG A 247 -4.97 5.08 11.68
N MET A 248 -5.75 5.08 12.74
CA MET A 248 -6.41 6.27 13.29
C MET A 248 -5.41 7.33 13.76
N CYS A 249 -4.31 6.94 14.43
CA CYS A 249 -3.26 7.86 14.87
C CYS A 249 -2.45 8.44 13.72
N SER A 250 -2.27 7.70 12.62
CA SER A 250 -1.56 8.19 11.44
C SER A 250 -2.45 9.06 10.55
N GLU A 251 -3.72 8.72 10.39
CA GLU A 251 -4.68 9.49 9.59
C GLU A 251 -5.04 10.83 10.26
N SER A 252 -5.09 10.90 11.60
CA SER A 252 -5.35 12.16 12.33
C SER A 252 -4.30 13.25 12.10
N ARG A 253 -3.15 12.93 11.51
CA ARG A 253 -2.10 13.87 11.15
C ARG A 253 -2.13 14.32 9.70
N MET A 254 -3.03 13.76 8.88
CA MET A 254 -3.22 14.22 7.51
C MET A 254 -4.01 15.53 7.49
N PRO A 255 -3.62 16.53 6.67
CA PRO A 255 -4.45 17.70 6.46
C PRO A 255 -5.80 17.23 5.89
N SER A 256 -6.90 17.43 6.62
CA SER A 256 -8.23 17.23 6.07
C SER A 256 -8.53 18.38 5.10
N ASP A 257 -9.05 18.09 3.91
CA ASP A 257 -9.53 19.09 2.95
C ASP A 257 -10.73 19.91 3.50
N GLU A 258 -11.26 19.53 4.66
CA GLU A 258 -12.29 20.27 5.39
C GLU A 258 -11.66 20.99 6.58
N GLY A 259 -11.60 22.33 6.46
CA GLY A 259 -10.93 23.22 7.40
C GLY A 259 -11.35 23.07 8.85
N ASP A 260 -10.41 23.41 9.73
CA ASP A 260 -10.56 23.75 11.15
C ASP A 260 -11.46 22.83 12.00
N GLY A 261 -11.11 21.54 12.05
CA GLY A 261 -11.57 20.65 13.13
C GLY A 261 -10.65 20.77 14.34
N GLU A 262 -11.19 21.11 15.51
CA GLU A 262 -10.50 21.08 16.80
C GLU A 262 -9.62 19.84 16.91
N HIS A 263 -8.37 20.04 17.30
CA HIS A 263 -7.47 18.96 17.71
C HIS A 263 -8.16 18.12 18.78
N LEU A 264 -8.70 16.96 18.37
CA LEU A 264 -9.11 15.96 19.33
C LEU A 264 -7.84 15.50 20.07
N ASP A 265 -7.91 15.50 21.39
CA ASP A 265 -6.87 15.03 22.28
C ASP A 265 -6.25 13.73 21.77
N PRO A 266 -4.93 13.53 21.93
CA PRO A 266 -4.29 12.27 21.58
C PRO A 266 -5.05 11.14 22.29
N HIS A 267 -5.48 10.15 21.53
CA HIS A 267 -6.25 9.00 22.01
C HIS A 267 -5.78 8.53 23.37
N ASP A 268 -6.72 8.42 24.31
CA ASP A 268 -6.52 7.70 25.54
C ASP A 268 -6.31 6.22 25.18
N HIS A 269 -5.04 5.82 25.13
CA HIS A 269 -4.63 4.44 24.86
C HIS A 269 -4.95 3.49 26.02
N SER A 270 -5.77 3.90 26.98
CA SER A 270 -6.20 3.08 28.11
C SER A 270 -7.40 2.18 27.80
N GLU A 271 -8.01 2.24 26.60
CA GLU A 271 -9.05 1.32 26.22
C GLU A 271 -8.51 -0.10 25.95
N PRO A 272 -9.19 -1.16 26.43
CA PRO A 272 -8.75 -2.54 26.23
C PRO A 272 -8.81 -2.89 24.74
N GLY A 273 -7.65 -3.16 24.14
CA GLY A 273 -7.47 -3.50 22.72
C GLY A 273 -6.62 -2.50 21.93
N HIS A 274 -6.27 -1.37 22.51
CA HIS A 274 -5.31 -0.47 21.89
C HIS A 274 -3.90 -0.78 22.43
N PRO A 275 -2.90 -1.13 21.60
CA PRO A 275 -1.53 -1.27 22.08
C PRO A 275 -1.08 0.12 22.52
N GLY A 276 -1.04 0.35 23.83
CA GLY A 276 -0.47 1.56 24.39
C GLY A 276 0.98 1.74 23.90
N PRO A 277 1.56 2.95 24.00
CA PRO A 277 2.97 3.14 23.76
C PRO A 277 3.70 2.12 24.63
N LEU A 278 4.50 1.24 23.99
CA LEU A 278 5.30 0.27 24.71
C LEU A 278 6.10 1.04 25.76
N GLY A 279 5.65 0.96 27.01
CA GLY A 279 6.32 1.62 28.12
C GLY A 279 7.76 1.17 28.11
N HIS A 280 8.66 2.11 28.40
CA HIS A 280 10.08 1.83 28.60
C HIS A 280 10.25 0.57 29.45
N ARG A 281 10.51 -0.55 28.83
CA ARG A 281 11.10 -1.68 29.53
C ARG A 281 12.57 -1.36 29.70
N THR A 282 12.97 -1.22 30.96
CA THR A 282 14.33 -0.89 31.38
C THR A 282 15.33 -2.05 31.22
N ASP A 283 14.95 -3.10 30.50
CA ASP A 283 15.66 -4.37 30.37
C ASP A 283 16.36 -4.56 29.02
N GLY A 284 16.77 -3.48 28.35
CA GLY A 284 17.74 -3.47 27.24
C GLY A 284 17.58 -4.66 26.27
N GLN A 285 16.47 -4.74 25.53
CA GLN A 285 16.26 -5.78 24.51
C GLN A 285 16.69 -5.25 23.15
N LEU A 286 17.67 -5.87 22.54
CA LEU A 286 18.09 -5.63 21.16
C LEU A 286 17.55 -6.77 20.28
N TRP A 287 17.02 -6.42 19.11
CA TRP A 287 16.47 -7.37 18.14
C TRP A 287 17.33 -7.31 16.87
N VAL A 288 17.88 -8.43 16.43
CA VAL A 288 18.72 -8.57 15.22
C VAL A 288 18.04 -9.44 14.19
#